data_58c957a582d67028c0f6b3c33c46cb03
#
_entry.id   58c957a582d67028c0f6b3c33c46cb03
#
_cell.length_a   1.000
_cell.length_b   1.000
_cell.length_c   1.000
_cell.angle_alpha   90.00
_cell.angle_beta   90.00
_cell.angle_gamma   90.00
#
_symmetry.space_group_name_H-M   'P 1'
#
loop_
_entity.id
_entity.type
_entity.pdbx_description
1 polymer ?
#
loop_
_entity_poly.entity_id
_entity_poly.type
_entity_poly.pdbx_seq_one_letter_code
_entity_poly.pdbx_strand_id
1 'polypeptide(L)' 'MGFKKGSIGSILMEDLNGLRKDREVLIEELKDQYPSSKELEFITSTITTYNAVIKELEHIIDKAKLAKESK' A
#
# COMPACT_ATOMS: atom_id res chain seq x y z
N MET A 1 -7.19 1.81 -17.91
CA MET A 1 -8.42 2.46 -17.48
C MET A 1 -8.70 2.25 -16.02
N GLY A 2 -9.17 3.29 -15.35
CA GLY A 2 -9.48 3.22 -13.93
C GLY A 2 -10.89 2.72 -13.67
N PHE A 3 -11.19 2.61 -12.40
CA PHE A 3 -12.54 2.27 -11.94
C PHE A 3 -13.41 3.52 -11.92
N LYS A 4 -14.71 3.32 -11.96
CA LYS A 4 -15.65 4.43 -11.79
C LYS A 4 -15.45 5.06 -10.42
N LYS A 5 -15.56 6.39 -10.38
CA LYS A 5 -15.46 7.13 -9.13
C LYS A 5 -16.55 6.67 -8.17
N GLY A 6 -16.15 6.37 -6.93
CA GLY A 6 -17.09 5.90 -5.91
C GLY A 6 -17.33 4.39 -5.94
N SER A 7 -16.77 3.67 -6.90
CA SER A 7 -16.89 2.21 -6.94
C SER A 7 -15.96 1.57 -5.90
N ILE A 8 -16.18 0.31 -5.60
CA ILE A 8 -15.30 -0.45 -4.69
C ILE A 8 -13.87 -0.44 -5.20
N GLY A 9 -13.69 -0.61 -6.51
CA GLY A 9 -12.36 -0.57 -7.11
C GLY A 9 -11.67 0.77 -6.91
N SER A 10 -12.41 1.87 -7.06
CA SER A 10 -11.87 3.20 -6.84
C SER A 10 -11.45 3.41 -5.39
N ILE A 11 -12.27 2.94 -4.45
CA ILE A 11 -11.95 3.03 -3.02
C ILE A 11 -10.69 2.23 -2.70
N LEU A 12 -10.58 1.02 -3.25
CA LEU A 12 -9.38 0.18 -3.06
C LEU A 12 -8.13 0.84 -3.62
N MET A 13 -8.25 1.50 -4.77
CA MET A 13 -7.12 2.20 -5.36
C MET A 13 -6.67 3.39 -4.51
N GLU A 14 -7.62 4.12 -3.93
CA GLU A 14 -7.29 5.22 -3.04
C GLU A 14 -6.59 4.72 -1.78
N ASP A 15 -7.07 3.64 -1.20
CA ASP A 15 -6.45 3.03 -0.03
C ASP A 15 -5.04 2.55 -0.35
N LEU A 16 -4.86 1.91 -1.49
CA LEU A 16 -3.55 1.44 -1.93
C LEU A 16 -2.57 2.59 -2.09
N ASN A 17 -2.99 3.67 -2.73
CA ASN A 17 -2.15 4.84 -2.92
C ASN A 17 -1.78 5.50 -1.60
N GLY A 18 -2.72 5.57 -0.65
CA GLY A 18 -2.47 6.08 0.68
C GLY A 18 -1.42 5.25 1.43
N LEU A 19 -1.53 3.94 1.34
CA LEU A 19 -0.59 3.03 1.99
C LEU A 19 0.81 3.15 1.37
N ARG A 20 0.90 3.27 0.07
CA ARG A 20 2.18 3.45 -0.62
C ARG A 20 2.84 4.76 -0.19
N LYS A 21 2.06 5.82 -0.06
CA LYS A 21 2.57 7.11 0.38
C LYS A 21 3.07 7.04 1.81
N ASP A 22 2.31 6.42 2.70
CA ASP A 22 2.72 6.26 4.09
C ASP A 22 4.00 5.44 4.20
N ARG A 23 4.12 4.40 3.39
CA ARG A 23 5.33 3.58 3.35
C ARG A 23 6.54 4.41 2.94
N GLU A 24 6.39 5.27 1.94
CA GLU A 24 7.48 6.13 1.49
C GLU A 24 7.93 7.10 2.57
N VAL A 25 6.98 7.65 3.32
CA VAL A 25 7.31 8.54 4.44
C VAL A 25 8.15 7.80 5.48
N LEU A 26 7.80 6.56 5.81
CA LEU A 26 8.55 5.75 6.75
C LEU A 26 9.96 5.45 6.24
N ILE A 27 10.09 5.16 4.96
CA ILE A 27 11.40 4.89 4.36
C ILE A 27 12.27 6.15 4.40
N GLU A 28 11.70 7.32 4.15
CA GLU A 28 12.43 8.58 4.24
C GLU A 28 12.88 8.88 5.65
N GLU A 29 12.07 8.57 6.65
CA GLU A 29 12.46 8.73 8.05
C GLU A 29 13.68 7.88 8.38
N LEU A 30 13.77 6.68 7.81
CA LEU A 30 14.95 5.82 8.00
C LEU A 30 16.21 6.43 7.38
N LYS A 31 16.07 7.18 6.30
CA LYS A 31 17.21 7.79 5.61
C LYS A 31 17.68 9.07 6.28
N ASP A 32 16.76 9.88 6.76
CA ASP A 32 17.07 11.21 7.26
C ASP A 32 17.41 11.27 8.74
N GLN A 33 17.00 10.28 9.49
CA GLN A 33 17.22 10.23 10.92
C GLN A 33 17.98 8.96 11.29
N TYR A 34 18.76 9.04 12.36
CA TYR A 34 19.47 7.87 12.89
C TYR A 34 18.64 7.28 14.02
N PRO A 35 17.66 6.43 13.71
CA PRO A 35 16.78 5.89 14.74
C PRO A 35 17.53 4.94 15.67
N SER A 36 17.07 4.84 16.91
CA SER A 36 17.58 3.85 17.84
C SER A 36 17.23 2.44 17.34
N SER A 37 17.85 1.42 17.93
CA SER A 37 17.59 0.04 17.54
C SER A 37 16.10 -0.32 17.64
N LYS A 38 15.44 0.16 18.70
CA LYS A 38 14.01 -0.12 18.89
C LYS A 38 13.15 0.58 17.85
N GLU A 39 13.50 1.84 17.54
CA GLU A 39 12.78 2.59 16.50
C GLU A 39 12.97 1.95 15.13
N LEU A 40 14.20 1.50 14.85
CA LEU A 40 14.51 0.83 13.61
C LEU A 40 13.70 -0.46 13.46
N GLU A 41 13.61 -1.26 14.51
CA GLU A 41 12.78 -2.47 14.51
C GLU A 41 11.32 -2.14 14.26
N PHE A 42 10.81 -1.12 14.94
CA PHE A 42 9.42 -0.71 14.80
C PHE A 42 9.13 -0.25 13.36
N ILE A 43 9.98 0.61 12.82
CA ILE A 43 9.78 1.13 11.47
C ILE A 43 9.89 0.02 10.44
N THR A 44 10.88 -0.86 10.58
CA THR A 44 11.07 -1.98 9.65
C THR A 44 9.88 -2.94 9.70
N SER A 45 9.39 -3.24 10.90
CA SER A 45 8.23 -4.11 11.08
C SER A 45 6.98 -3.47 10.47
N THR A 46 6.81 -2.16 10.65
CA THR A 46 5.68 -1.42 10.09
C THR A 46 5.73 -1.42 8.57
N ILE A 47 6.92 -1.19 7.98
CA ILE A 47 7.09 -1.24 6.53
C ILE A 47 6.75 -2.63 5.99
N THR A 48 7.17 -3.67 6.67
CA THR A 48 6.87 -5.05 6.28
C THR A 48 5.35 -5.28 6.26
N THR A 49 4.65 -4.77 7.28
CA THR A 49 3.20 -4.85 7.36
C THR A 49 2.55 -4.09 6.21
N TYR A 50 3.00 -2.87 5.92
CA TYR A 50 2.51 -2.10 4.79
C TYR A 50 2.70 -2.85 3.48
N ASN A 51 3.87 -3.43 3.28
CA ASN A 51 4.15 -4.19 2.06
C ASN A 51 3.21 -5.36 1.89
N ALA A 52 2.92 -6.08 2.97
CA ALA A 52 1.98 -7.21 2.94
C ALA A 52 0.57 -6.75 2.58
N VAL A 53 0.10 -5.68 3.19
CA VAL A 53 -1.24 -5.14 2.93
C VAL A 53 -1.32 -4.60 1.49
N ILE A 54 -0.31 -3.88 1.05
CA ILE A 54 -0.26 -3.35 -0.32
C ILE A 54 -0.34 -4.49 -1.34
N LYS A 55 0.43 -5.55 -1.12
CA LYS A 55 0.44 -6.70 -2.01
C LYS A 55 -0.93 -7.38 -2.05
N GLU A 56 -1.58 -7.50 -0.92
CA GLU A 56 -2.92 -8.08 -0.83
C GLU A 56 -3.93 -7.24 -1.60
N LEU A 57 -3.89 -5.91 -1.41
CA LEU A 57 -4.78 -5.01 -2.12
C LEU A 57 -4.55 -5.03 -3.62
N GLU A 58 -3.30 -5.06 -4.05
CA GLU A 58 -2.97 -5.17 -5.47
C GLU A 58 -3.55 -6.45 -6.07
N HIS A 59 -3.46 -7.55 -5.34
CA HIS A 59 -4.00 -8.83 -5.78
C HIS A 59 -5.52 -8.77 -5.93
N ILE A 60 -6.21 -8.16 -4.97
CA ILE A 60 -7.66 -8.00 -5.00
C ILE A 60 -8.07 -7.13 -6.20
N ILE A 61 -7.35 -6.03 -6.41
CA ILE A 61 -7.63 -5.12 -7.52
C ILE A 61 -7.42 -5.82 -8.86
N ASP A 62 -6.34 -6.59 -8.99
CA ASP A 62 -6.06 -7.33 -10.21
C ASP A 62 -7.15 -8.36 -10.50
N LYS A 63 -7.61 -9.06 -9.50
CA LYS A 63 -8.71 -10.02 -9.66
C LYS A 63 -10.00 -9.32 -10.09
N ALA A 64 -10.29 -8.16 -9.52
CA ALA A 64 -11.47 -7.40 -9.88
C ALA A 64 -11.41 -6.95 -11.34
N LYS A 65 -10.22 -6.52 -11.79
CA LYS A 65 -10.03 -6.14 -13.19
C LYS A 65 -10.22 -7.31 -14.12
N LEU A 66 -9.64 -8.46 -13.79
CA LEU A 66 -9.78 -9.67 -14.60
C LEU A 66 -11.23 -10.13 -14.70
N ALA A 67 -11.95 -10.11 -13.59
CA ALA A 67 -13.36 -10.49 -13.59
C ALA A 67 -14.20 -9.56 -14.47
N LYS A 68 -13.84 -8.27 -14.49
CA LYS A 68 -14.53 -7.29 -15.31
C LYS A 68 -14.21 -7.44 -16.79
N GLU A 69 -12.97 -7.80 -17.10
CA GLU A 69 -12.51 -7.97 -18.47
C GLU A 69 -13.00 -9.25 -19.13
N SER A 70 -13.24 -10.29 -18.31
CA SER A 70 -13.67 -11.58 -18.84
C SER A 70 -15.15 -11.61 -19.24
N LYS A 71 -15.85 -10.54 -19.06
CA LYS A 71 -17.20 -10.40 -19.56
C LYS A 71 -17.15 -9.68 -20.91
#